data_8e0fc60eb0c33699323a5a66e8d23619
#
_entry.id   8e0fc60eb0c33699323a5a66e8d23619
#
_cell.length_a   1.000
_cell.length_b   1.000
_cell.length_c   1.000
_cell.angle_alpha   90.00
_cell.angle_beta   90.00
_cell.angle_gamma   90.00
#
_symmetry.space_group_name_H-M   'P 1'
#
loop_
_entity.id
_entity.type
_entity.pdbx_description
1 polymer ?
#
loop_
_entity_poly.entity_id
_entity_poly.type
_entity_poly.pdbx_seq_one_letter_code
_entity_poly.pdbx_strand_id
1 'polypeptide(L)'
;DIARAADVGRATLFRYYPSKLELVIAVCADQWKRYLDGLDERRPISSVHDIPAIDRLIFTMDSYIDMYQNHKALLKYNDNFNYYVTHEGKNNDQLVDFHCSLYSVDTRLHMMYEKAKVDRTIRTDIPEAEFMRVTVHSMMTACAHYAEGFIWGSDDNKDYTDELIMIKEMILDYATKGIK
;
A
#
# COMPACT_ATOMS: atom_id res chain seq x y z
N ASP A 1 20.25 -8.57 -18.37
CA ASP A 1 20.45 -9.22 -17.07
C ASP A 1 19.14 -9.90 -16.56
N ILE A 2 17.96 -9.23 -16.64
CA ILE A 2 16.66 -9.81 -16.24
C ILE A 2 16.34 -11.09 -17.00
N ALA A 3 16.46 -11.08 -18.35
CA ALA A 3 16.20 -12.26 -19.17
C ALA A 3 17.07 -13.47 -18.77
N ARG A 4 18.34 -13.21 -18.44
CA ARG A 4 19.28 -14.24 -17.96
C ARG A 4 18.87 -14.77 -16.58
N ALA A 5 18.48 -13.88 -15.66
CA ALA A 5 18.04 -14.28 -14.33
C ALA A 5 16.73 -15.11 -14.36
N ALA A 6 15.87 -14.85 -15.33
CA ALA A 6 14.60 -15.56 -15.55
C ALA A 6 14.75 -16.80 -16.44
N ASP A 7 15.96 -17.11 -16.91
CA ASP A 7 16.24 -18.21 -17.85
C ASP A 7 15.36 -18.17 -19.13
N VAL A 8 15.15 -16.98 -19.68
CA VAL A 8 14.41 -16.78 -20.91
C VAL A 8 15.23 -16.05 -21.97
N GLY A 9 14.94 -16.31 -23.24
CA GLY A 9 15.57 -15.58 -24.33
C GLY A 9 15.21 -14.09 -24.33
N ARG A 10 16.19 -13.22 -24.60
CA ARG A 10 15.95 -11.77 -24.66
C ARG A 10 14.82 -11.40 -25.63
N ALA A 11 14.76 -12.04 -26.80
CA ALA A 11 13.71 -11.83 -27.79
C ALA A 11 12.33 -12.23 -27.25
N THR A 12 12.28 -13.29 -26.42
CA THR A 12 11.03 -13.72 -25.77
C THR A 12 10.58 -12.68 -24.76
N LEU A 13 11.47 -12.15 -23.92
CA LEU A 13 11.14 -11.10 -22.98
C LEU A 13 10.57 -9.85 -23.68
N PHE A 14 11.24 -9.37 -24.75
CA PHE A 14 10.78 -8.21 -25.52
C PHE A 14 9.48 -8.44 -26.29
N ARG A 15 9.13 -9.69 -26.59
CA ARG A 15 7.83 -10.02 -27.20
C ARG A 15 6.67 -9.82 -26.21
N TYR A 16 6.89 -10.10 -24.93
CA TYR A 16 5.86 -9.95 -23.90
C TYR A 16 5.85 -8.54 -23.29
N TYR A 17 7.02 -7.95 -23.15
CA TYR A 17 7.22 -6.61 -22.57
C TYR A 17 8.10 -5.76 -23.51
N PRO A 18 7.49 -5.04 -24.45
CA PRO A 18 8.21 -4.24 -25.45
C PRO A 18 9.16 -3.21 -24.87
N SER A 19 8.91 -2.74 -23.65
CA SER A 19 9.75 -1.79 -22.94
C SER A 19 10.08 -2.25 -21.52
N LYS A 20 11.14 -1.65 -20.94
CA LYS A 20 11.47 -1.85 -19.52
C LYS A 20 10.34 -1.33 -18.62
N LEU A 21 9.69 -0.23 -18.99
CA LEU A 21 8.59 0.37 -18.23
C LEU A 21 7.41 -0.60 -18.14
N GLU A 22 7.02 -1.23 -19.25
CA GLU A 22 5.94 -2.23 -19.26
C GLU A 22 6.24 -3.42 -18.36
N LEU A 23 7.46 -3.92 -18.41
CA LEU A 23 7.89 -5.00 -17.52
C LEU A 23 7.80 -4.57 -16.04
N VAL A 24 8.29 -3.38 -15.72
CA VAL A 24 8.28 -2.85 -14.34
C VAL A 24 6.84 -2.67 -13.84
N ILE A 25 5.94 -2.13 -14.68
CA ILE A 25 4.51 -1.99 -14.34
C ILE A 25 3.87 -3.36 -14.10
N ALA A 26 4.08 -4.33 -15.00
CA ALA A 26 3.50 -5.67 -14.89
C ALA A 26 3.98 -6.39 -13.62
N VAL A 27 5.27 -6.27 -13.28
CA VAL A 27 5.81 -6.86 -12.04
C VAL A 27 5.19 -6.20 -10.82
N CYS A 28 5.05 -4.87 -10.82
CA CYS A 28 4.42 -4.16 -9.70
C CYS A 28 2.96 -4.60 -9.51
N ALA A 29 2.19 -4.67 -10.60
CA ALA A 29 0.80 -5.10 -10.56
C ALA A 29 0.65 -6.55 -10.04
N ASP A 30 1.52 -7.47 -10.48
CA ASP A 30 1.52 -8.86 -10.00
C ASP A 30 1.85 -8.97 -8.51
N GLN A 31 2.85 -8.23 -8.03
CA GLN A 31 3.22 -8.21 -6.61
C GLN A 31 2.09 -7.68 -5.73
N TRP A 32 1.48 -6.56 -6.13
CA TRP A 32 0.33 -6.01 -5.43
C TRP A 32 -0.87 -6.95 -5.46
N LYS A 33 -1.17 -7.55 -6.62
CA LYS A 33 -2.27 -8.50 -6.73
C LYS A 33 -2.11 -9.66 -5.76
N ARG A 34 -0.94 -10.29 -5.70
CA ARG A 34 -0.67 -11.40 -4.77
C ARG A 34 -0.87 -11.01 -3.32
N TYR A 35 -0.40 -9.82 -2.95
CA TYR A 35 -0.57 -9.31 -1.59
C TYR A 35 -2.04 -9.05 -1.27
N LEU A 36 -2.78 -8.41 -2.20
CA LEU A 36 -4.19 -8.08 -2.02
C LEU A 36 -5.08 -9.33 -2.00
N ASP A 37 -4.79 -10.33 -2.83
CA ASP A 37 -5.49 -11.63 -2.80
C ASP A 37 -5.38 -12.26 -1.39
N GLY A 38 -4.21 -12.23 -0.77
CA GLY A 38 -4.01 -12.70 0.60
C GLY A 38 -4.72 -11.84 1.67
N LEU A 39 -4.88 -10.54 1.44
CA LEU A 39 -5.70 -9.68 2.30
C LEU A 39 -7.19 -10.02 2.18
N ASP A 40 -7.65 -10.29 0.95
CA ASP A 40 -9.03 -10.67 0.67
C ASP A 40 -9.43 -11.99 1.32
N GLU A 41 -8.52 -12.96 1.34
CA GLU A 41 -8.74 -14.23 2.06
C GLU A 41 -8.90 -14.00 3.57
N ARG A 42 -8.11 -13.11 4.16
CA ARG A 42 -8.18 -12.78 5.60
C ARG A 42 -9.40 -11.94 5.96
N ARG A 43 -9.80 -11.02 5.10
CA ARG A 43 -10.96 -10.15 5.29
C ARG A 43 -11.63 -9.80 3.96
N PRO A 44 -12.60 -10.62 3.50
CA PRO A 44 -13.29 -10.39 2.25
C PRO A 44 -14.00 -9.03 2.18
N ILE A 45 -14.02 -8.43 1.00
CA ILE A 45 -14.70 -7.15 0.76
C ILE A 45 -16.18 -7.21 1.10
N SER A 46 -16.81 -8.37 0.92
CA SER A 46 -18.21 -8.61 1.27
C SER A 46 -18.52 -8.48 2.77
N SER A 47 -17.54 -8.71 3.65
CA SER A 47 -17.70 -8.57 5.10
C SER A 47 -17.60 -7.11 5.56
N VAL A 48 -17.34 -6.18 4.65
CA VAL A 48 -17.09 -4.77 4.96
C VAL A 48 -18.30 -4.06 5.56
N HIS A 49 -19.53 -4.46 5.23
CA HIS A 49 -20.73 -3.80 5.73
C HIS A 49 -20.99 -4.02 7.24
N ASP A 50 -20.53 -5.14 7.79
CA ASP A 50 -20.85 -5.58 9.16
C ASP A 50 -19.82 -5.12 10.20
N ILE A 51 -18.70 -4.52 9.75
CA ILE A 51 -17.57 -4.15 10.62
C ILE A 51 -17.54 -2.63 10.80
N PRO A 52 -17.38 -2.11 12.05
CA PRO A 52 -17.20 -0.70 12.31
C PRO A 52 -16.04 -0.08 11.50
N ALA A 53 -16.17 1.22 11.17
CA ALA A 53 -15.13 1.91 10.38
C ALA A 53 -13.78 1.91 11.10
N ILE A 54 -13.77 2.05 12.42
CA ILE A 54 -12.53 1.99 13.23
C ILE A 54 -11.83 0.64 13.10
N ASP A 55 -12.56 -0.47 13.12
CA ASP A 55 -11.96 -1.81 13.02
C ASP A 55 -11.37 -2.05 11.62
N ARG A 56 -11.94 -1.42 10.59
CA ARG A 56 -11.35 -1.43 9.24
C ARG A 56 -10.08 -0.61 9.15
N LEU A 57 -10.06 0.56 9.81
CA LEU A 57 -8.86 1.38 9.88
C LEU A 57 -7.75 0.63 10.61
N ILE A 58 -8.06 0.01 11.76
CA ILE A 58 -7.11 -0.84 12.51
C ILE A 58 -6.56 -1.95 11.60
N PHE A 59 -7.44 -2.69 10.92
CA PHE A 59 -7.01 -3.75 9.99
C PHE A 59 -6.10 -3.22 8.87
N THR A 60 -6.41 -2.04 8.34
CA THR A 60 -5.58 -1.41 7.30
C THR A 60 -4.19 -1.07 7.84
N MET A 61 -4.11 -0.47 9.04
CA MET A 61 -2.83 -0.16 9.68
C MET A 61 -2.03 -1.43 9.98
N ASP A 62 -2.68 -2.46 10.52
CA ASP A 62 -2.05 -3.76 10.81
C ASP A 62 -1.56 -4.45 9.54
N SER A 63 -2.28 -4.28 8.41
CA SER A 63 -1.85 -4.81 7.11
C SER A 63 -0.56 -4.15 6.62
N TYR A 64 -0.34 -2.86 6.87
CA TYR A 64 0.92 -2.20 6.55
C TYR A 64 2.07 -2.62 7.47
N ILE A 65 1.80 -2.85 8.76
CA ILE A 65 2.80 -3.41 9.68
C ILE A 65 3.19 -4.83 9.26
N ASP A 66 2.20 -5.67 8.91
CA ASP A 66 2.44 -7.01 8.35
C ASP A 66 3.28 -6.94 7.07
N MET A 67 2.98 -5.98 6.19
CA MET A 67 3.78 -5.75 4.97
C MET A 67 5.23 -5.40 5.33
N TYR A 68 5.45 -4.55 6.33
CA TYR A 68 6.79 -4.23 6.82
C TYR A 68 7.51 -5.46 7.39
N GLN A 69 6.81 -6.27 8.17
CA GLN A 69 7.42 -7.44 8.81
C GLN A 69 7.73 -8.57 7.81
N ASN A 70 6.80 -8.85 6.90
CA ASN A 70 6.81 -10.04 6.08
C ASN A 70 7.04 -9.80 4.58
N HIS A 71 6.90 -8.55 4.11
CA HIS A 71 6.94 -8.19 2.68
C HIS A 71 7.80 -6.95 2.40
N LYS A 72 8.90 -6.75 3.14
CA LYS A 72 9.81 -5.59 2.95
C LYS A 72 10.24 -5.40 1.50
N ALA A 73 10.43 -6.49 0.76
CA ALA A 73 10.79 -6.41 -0.66
C ALA A 73 9.71 -5.74 -1.52
N LEU A 74 8.43 -5.93 -1.20
CA LEU A 74 7.32 -5.24 -1.89
C LEU A 74 7.34 -3.74 -1.60
N LEU A 75 7.54 -3.33 -0.34
CA LEU A 75 7.65 -1.92 0.04
C LEU A 75 8.80 -1.22 -0.69
N LYS A 76 10.01 -1.82 -0.66
CA LYS A 76 11.19 -1.31 -1.39
C LYS A 76 10.95 -1.25 -2.90
N TYR A 77 10.34 -2.29 -3.46
CA TYR A 77 10.01 -2.30 -4.87
C TYR A 77 9.03 -1.18 -5.24
N ASN A 78 8.01 -0.96 -4.42
CA ASN A 78 7.01 0.09 -4.65
C ASN A 78 7.63 1.50 -4.63
N ASP A 79 8.55 1.79 -3.72
CA ASP A 79 9.25 3.07 -3.65
C ASP A 79 10.12 3.30 -4.89
N ASN A 80 10.90 2.30 -5.29
CA ASN A 80 11.70 2.34 -6.51
C ASN A 80 10.83 2.43 -7.77
N PHE A 81 9.68 1.76 -7.79
CA PHE A 81 8.69 1.84 -8.85
C PHE A 81 8.14 3.27 -8.98
N ASN A 82 7.69 3.87 -7.89
CA ASN A 82 7.19 5.24 -7.87
C ASN A 82 8.23 6.23 -8.40
N TYR A 83 9.47 6.10 -7.93
CA TYR A 83 10.58 6.94 -8.43
C TYR A 83 10.78 6.75 -9.93
N TYR A 84 10.89 5.51 -10.39
CA TYR A 84 11.15 5.20 -11.80
C TYR A 84 10.03 5.70 -12.71
N VAL A 85 8.78 5.44 -12.37
CA VAL A 85 7.62 5.85 -13.16
C VAL A 85 7.48 7.37 -13.21
N THR A 86 7.73 8.06 -12.10
CA THR A 86 7.68 9.52 -12.06
C THR A 86 8.70 10.16 -13.00
N HIS A 87 9.86 9.54 -13.18
CA HIS A 87 10.94 10.09 -14.03
C HIS A 87 10.85 9.64 -15.49
N GLU A 88 10.43 8.39 -15.74
CA GLU A 88 10.47 7.78 -17.06
C GLU A 88 9.08 7.62 -17.72
N GLY A 89 8.00 7.64 -16.91
CA GLY A 89 6.70 7.15 -17.30
C GLY A 89 5.59 8.18 -17.51
N LYS A 90 5.91 9.47 -17.62
CA LYS A 90 4.96 10.60 -17.50
C LYS A 90 3.73 10.62 -18.44
N ASN A 91 3.58 9.72 -19.38
CA ASN A 91 2.41 9.67 -20.29
C ASN A 91 2.09 8.24 -20.73
N ASN A 92 2.17 7.25 -19.86
CA ASN A 92 1.94 5.87 -20.26
C ASN A 92 0.53 5.42 -19.89
N ASP A 93 -0.29 5.08 -20.88
CA ASP A 93 -1.65 4.53 -20.72
C ASP A 93 -1.67 3.27 -19.84
N GLN A 94 -0.57 2.54 -19.76
CA GLN A 94 -0.43 1.36 -18.91
C GLN A 94 -0.47 1.67 -17.40
N LEU A 95 -0.20 2.92 -16.98
CA LEU A 95 -0.44 3.33 -15.59
C LEU A 95 -1.92 3.32 -15.22
N VAL A 96 -2.80 3.49 -16.19
CA VAL A 96 -4.25 3.36 -15.98
C VAL A 96 -4.59 1.93 -15.55
N ASP A 97 -4.02 0.92 -16.23
CA ASP A 97 -4.24 -0.49 -15.88
C ASP A 97 -3.68 -0.83 -14.50
N PHE A 98 -2.52 -0.24 -14.14
CA PHE A 98 -1.95 -0.39 -12.80
C PHE A 98 -2.86 0.24 -11.73
N HIS A 99 -3.36 1.45 -11.94
CA HIS A 99 -4.32 2.07 -11.02
C HIS A 99 -5.62 1.27 -10.92
N CYS A 100 -6.10 0.70 -12.02
CA CYS A 100 -7.24 -0.21 -12.01
C CYS A 100 -6.96 -1.47 -11.16
N SER A 101 -5.74 -1.97 -11.14
CA SER A 101 -5.37 -3.13 -10.30
C SER A 101 -5.42 -2.83 -8.79
N LEU A 102 -5.28 -1.56 -8.40
CA LEU A 102 -5.42 -1.09 -7.01
C LEU A 102 -6.84 -0.65 -6.64
N TYR A 103 -7.79 -0.74 -7.58
CA TYR A 103 -9.18 -0.29 -7.37
C TYR A 103 -9.85 -0.92 -6.15
N SER A 104 -9.51 -2.16 -5.82
CA SER A 104 -10.05 -2.82 -4.63
C SER A 104 -9.62 -2.14 -3.32
N VAL A 105 -8.41 -1.57 -3.27
CA VAL A 105 -7.90 -0.80 -2.11
C VAL A 105 -8.69 0.49 -1.97
N ASP A 106 -8.78 1.27 -3.04
CA ASP A 106 -9.52 2.54 -3.05
C ASP A 106 -10.98 2.32 -2.68
N THR A 107 -11.61 1.28 -3.20
CA THR A 107 -12.99 0.92 -2.86
C THR A 107 -13.13 0.59 -1.38
N ARG A 108 -12.22 -0.19 -0.78
CA ARG A 108 -12.25 -0.53 0.64
C ARG A 108 -12.12 0.70 1.54
N LEU A 109 -11.22 1.60 1.19
CA LEU A 109 -10.99 2.84 1.94
C LEU A 109 -12.20 3.76 1.83
N HIS A 110 -12.76 3.92 0.64
CA HIS A 110 -13.99 4.69 0.44
C HIS A 110 -15.16 4.11 1.24
N MET A 111 -15.39 2.80 1.17
CA MET A 111 -16.44 2.13 1.94
C MET A 111 -16.22 2.24 3.46
N MET A 112 -14.99 2.28 3.93
CA MET A 112 -14.66 2.55 5.34
C MET A 112 -15.11 3.96 5.73
N TYR A 113 -14.79 4.96 4.93
CA TYR A 113 -15.14 6.35 5.20
C TYR A 113 -16.66 6.59 5.14
N GLU A 114 -17.35 5.99 4.17
CA GLU A 114 -18.83 6.03 4.10
C GLU A 114 -19.48 5.34 5.31
N LYS A 115 -18.92 4.22 5.78
CA LYS A 115 -19.38 3.58 7.01
C LYS A 115 -19.20 4.48 8.22
N ALA A 116 -18.10 5.23 8.29
CA ALA A 116 -17.84 6.17 9.38
C ALA A 116 -18.87 7.29 9.48
N LYS A 117 -19.43 7.74 8.37
CA LYS A 117 -20.54 8.72 8.39
C LYS A 117 -21.79 8.21 9.08
N VAL A 118 -21.96 6.87 9.11
CA VAL A 118 -23.10 6.19 9.72
C VAL A 118 -22.81 5.81 11.16
N ASP A 119 -21.70 5.08 11.41
CA ASP A 119 -21.40 4.51 12.73
C ASP A 119 -20.63 5.47 13.66
N ARG A 120 -20.06 6.53 13.10
CA ARG A 120 -19.34 7.58 13.84
C ARG A 120 -18.19 7.05 14.70
N THR A 121 -17.56 5.97 14.29
CA THR A 121 -16.41 5.38 15.02
C THR A 121 -15.08 6.00 14.65
N ILE A 122 -15.00 6.70 13.51
CA ILE A 122 -13.90 7.57 13.13
C ILE A 122 -14.44 8.92 12.64
N ARG A 123 -13.60 9.96 12.70
CA ARG A 123 -13.98 11.32 12.32
C ARG A 123 -14.29 11.46 10.84
N THR A 124 -15.30 12.27 10.53
CA THR A 124 -15.74 12.62 9.16
C THR A 124 -15.92 14.12 8.99
N ASP A 125 -15.35 14.92 9.89
CA ASP A 125 -15.39 16.38 9.88
C ASP A 125 -14.36 17.00 8.92
N ILE A 126 -13.53 16.17 8.29
CA ILE A 126 -12.56 16.54 7.27
C ILE A 126 -12.85 15.78 5.97
N PRO A 127 -12.46 16.30 4.79
CA PRO A 127 -12.67 15.59 3.52
C PRO A 127 -11.98 14.21 3.51
N GLU A 128 -12.62 13.21 2.89
CA GLU A 128 -12.12 11.84 2.76
C GLU A 128 -10.67 11.79 2.25
N ALA A 129 -10.37 12.53 1.17
CA ALA A 129 -9.03 12.54 0.59
C ALA A 129 -7.97 13.08 1.55
N GLU A 130 -8.32 14.01 2.42
CA GLU A 130 -7.43 14.54 3.46
C GLU A 130 -7.25 13.53 4.59
N PHE A 131 -8.34 12.91 5.04
CA PHE A 131 -8.29 11.83 6.03
C PHE A 131 -7.36 10.69 5.57
N MET A 132 -7.51 10.23 4.32
CA MET A 132 -6.68 9.16 3.77
C MET A 132 -5.20 9.55 3.69
N ARG A 133 -4.90 10.80 3.29
CA ARG A 133 -3.50 11.29 3.27
C ARG A 133 -2.86 11.29 4.64
N VAL A 134 -3.58 11.78 5.65
CA VAL A 134 -3.05 11.92 7.02
C VAL A 134 -2.94 10.55 7.72
N THR A 135 -3.76 9.58 7.38
CA THR A 135 -3.79 8.27 8.03
C THR A 135 -3.09 7.20 7.19
N VAL A 136 -3.73 6.76 6.12
CA VAL A 136 -3.30 5.60 5.31
C VAL A 136 -1.97 5.87 4.61
N HIS A 137 -1.84 7.01 3.93
CA HIS A 137 -0.60 7.32 3.20
C HIS A 137 0.56 7.58 4.16
N SER A 138 0.33 8.19 5.32
CA SER A 138 1.38 8.39 6.32
C SER A 138 1.91 7.08 6.86
N MET A 139 1.02 6.13 7.18
CA MET A 139 1.41 4.81 7.65
C MET A 139 2.19 4.02 6.58
N MET A 140 1.69 4.01 5.34
CA MET A 140 2.37 3.35 4.23
C MET A 140 3.77 3.94 3.99
N THR A 141 3.88 5.27 4.02
CA THR A 141 5.17 5.97 3.86
C THR A 141 6.14 5.62 4.97
N ALA A 142 5.69 5.57 6.23
CA ALA A 142 6.52 5.15 7.34
C ALA A 142 7.02 3.72 7.17
N CYS A 143 6.14 2.76 6.82
CA CYS A 143 6.51 1.37 6.59
C CYS A 143 7.52 1.23 5.43
N ALA A 144 7.31 1.94 4.31
CA ALA A 144 8.23 1.92 3.18
C ALA A 144 9.61 2.48 3.57
N HIS A 145 9.63 3.62 4.26
CA HIS A 145 10.87 4.27 4.69
C HIS A 145 11.67 3.40 5.68
N TYR A 146 11.00 2.79 6.66
CA TYR A 146 11.64 1.85 7.58
C TYR A 146 12.11 0.56 6.89
N ALA A 147 11.42 0.12 5.83
CA ALA A 147 11.86 -1.03 5.05
C ALA A 147 13.15 -0.76 4.28
N GLU A 148 13.34 0.45 3.75
CA GLU A 148 14.60 0.87 3.08
C GLU A 148 15.77 0.97 4.05
N GLY A 149 15.51 1.29 5.32
CA GLY A 149 16.52 1.54 6.35
C GLY A 149 16.84 3.02 6.51
N PHE A 150 17.40 3.37 7.65
CA PHE A 150 17.77 4.75 7.96
C PHE A 150 19.27 4.99 7.83
N ILE A 151 19.64 6.07 7.13
CA ILE A 151 21.02 6.55 7.06
C ILE A 151 21.57 6.92 8.46
N TRP A 152 20.68 7.33 9.36
CA TRP A 152 21.03 7.76 10.73
C TRP A 152 21.14 6.61 11.74
N GLY A 153 20.65 5.43 11.37
CA GLY A 153 20.71 4.26 12.21
C GLY A 153 22.03 3.54 12.04
N SER A 154 22.78 3.35 13.11
CA SER A 154 24.01 2.57 13.10
C SER A 154 23.78 1.06 13.01
N ASP A 155 22.53 0.62 12.84
CA ASP A 155 22.13 -0.78 12.91
C ASP A 155 21.25 -1.17 11.71
N ASP A 156 21.88 -1.73 10.69
CA ASP A 156 21.22 -2.18 9.45
C ASP A 156 20.15 -3.27 9.67
N ASN A 157 20.10 -3.84 10.87
CA ASN A 157 19.19 -4.92 11.25
C ASN A 157 18.13 -4.51 12.29
N LYS A 158 17.99 -3.22 12.60
CA LYS A 158 16.99 -2.79 13.58
C LYS A 158 15.58 -3.10 13.08
N ASP A 159 14.79 -3.74 13.93
CA ASP A 159 13.35 -3.88 13.73
C ASP A 159 12.64 -2.62 14.25
N TYR A 160 11.85 -1.98 13.38
CA TYR A 160 11.09 -0.77 13.69
C TYR A 160 9.61 -1.05 13.94
N THR A 161 9.25 -2.30 14.25
CA THR A 161 7.84 -2.68 14.49
C THR A 161 7.23 -1.89 15.63
N ASP A 162 7.95 -1.67 16.72
CA ASP A 162 7.44 -0.92 17.89
C ASP A 162 7.14 0.55 17.52
N GLU A 163 8.01 1.18 16.74
CA GLU A 163 7.80 2.55 16.26
C GLU A 163 6.59 2.63 15.31
N LEU A 164 6.39 1.62 14.46
CA LEU A 164 5.22 1.55 13.59
C LEU A 164 3.93 1.34 14.38
N ILE A 165 3.96 0.58 15.47
CA ILE A 165 2.82 0.43 16.39
C ILE A 165 2.50 1.77 17.04
N MET A 166 3.50 2.53 17.50
CA MET A 166 3.29 3.87 18.06
C MET A 166 2.70 4.84 17.03
N ILE A 167 3.16 4.80 15.77
CA ILE A 167 2.59 5.61 14.68
C ILE A 167 1.13 5.22 14.44
N LYS A 168 0.82 3.93 14.43
CA LYS A 168 -0.57 3.44 14.34
C LYS A 168 -1.43 4.01 15.46
N GLU A 169 -0.97 3.98 16.70
CA GLU A 169 -1.69 4.54 17.86
C GLU A 169 -1.94 6.04 17.69
N MET A 170 -0.95 6.82 17.27
CA MET A 170 -1.12 8.24 16.95
C MET A 170 -2.16 8.48 15.86
N ILE A 171 -2.18 7.64 14.83
CA ILE A 171 -3.16 7.71 13.73
C ILE A 171 -4.57 7.40 14.25
N LEU A 172 -4.73 6.38 15.11
CA LEU A 172 -6.01 6.02 15.69
C LEU A 172 -6.52 7.11 16.63
N ASP A 173 -5.66 7.71 17.45
CA ASP A 173 -6.01 8.86 18.28
C ASP A 173 -6.49 10.04 17.45
N TYR A 174 -5.80 10.35 16.34
CA TYR A 174 -6.25 11.37 15.40
C TYR A 174 -7.59 11.03 14.76
N ALA A 175 -7.77 9.78 14.32
CA ALA A 175 -8.98 9.32 13.64
C ALA A 175 -10.21 9.32 14.55
N THR A 176 -10.03 9.13 15.87
CA THR A 176 -11.10 9.11 16.87
C THR A 176 -11.31 10.43 17.59
N LYS A 177 -10.47 11.44 17.31
CA LYS A 177 -10.53 12.74 17.99
C LYS A 177 -11.82 13.48 17.68
N GLY A 178 -12.49 13.94 18.75
CA GLY A 178 -13.71 14.74 18.62
C GLY A 178 -14.99 13.95 18.40
N ILE A 179 -14.92 12.63 18.41
CA ILE A 179 -16.10 11.75 18.40
C ILE A 179 -16.73 11.81 19.79
N LYS A 180 -18.00 12.24 19.86
CA LYS A 180 -18.83 12.26 21.07
C LYS A 180 -19.97 11.27 20.92
#